data_0ee6b9fcc355de42d0c02de049475c69
#
_entry.id   0ee6b9fcc355de42d0c02de049475c69
#
_cell.length_a   1.000
_cell.length_b   1.000
_cell.length_c   1.000
_cell.angle_alpha   90.00
_cell.angle_beta   90.00
_cell.angle_gamma   90.00
#
_symmetry.space_group_name_H-M   'P 1'
#
loop_
_entity.id
_entity.type
_entity.pdbx_description
1 polymer ?
#
loop_
_entity_poly.entity_id
_entity_poly.type
_entity_poly.pdbx_seq_one_letter_code
_entity_poly.pdbx_strand_id
1 'polypeptide(L)'
;MQEIKSYEQRKEELVKKGKEQGFITYEDLAAALKGLDLDADCLDDLYNVFNENNIAIVSEEDDSESGGDKLLLDDSTLTKDLTINDPVRMYLKEIGQIKLLTLEEEAALADRIVAGDPEAKNILAEANLRLVVSIAKRYVGRGMLFLDLIQEGNIGLMKAVDKFDVTKGYKFSTYATWWIRQAITRAIADQARTIRVPVHMVETINKLARVQRQLTLELNREPSEEELAKKMNTSVDKIREIYKISQDPVSLETPIGEEDDSHLGDFIKDERNLSPEEFATNEMLKDEISQVLLTLTEREEKVVRLRFG
;
A
#
# COMPACT_ATOMS: atom_id res chain seq x y z
N MET A 1 10.15 42.90 20.20
CA MET A 1 11.05 41.81 19.79
C MET A 1 10.64 40.58 20.57
N GLN A 2 9.91 39.66 19.94
CA GLN A 2 9.60 38.37 20.56
C GLN A 2 10.84 37.50 20.43
N GLU A 3 11.39 37.05 21.56
CA GLU A 3 12.50 36.11 21.61
C GLU A 3 12.07 34.82 20.90
N ILE A 4 12.85 34.40 19.90
CA ILE A 4 12.66 33.13 19.21
C ILE A 4 13.09 32.02 20.19
N LYS A 5 12.13 31.44 20.91
CA LYS A 5 12.38 30.30 21.79
C LYS A 5 12.93 29.12 20.97
N SER A 6 13.98 28.48 21.49
CA SER A 6 14.58 27.30 20.83
C SER A 6 13.61 26.12 20.82
N TYR A 7 13.79 25.18 19.87
CA TYR A 7 12.97 23.97 19.77
C TYR A 7 12.83 23.21 21.09
N GLU A 8 13.93 23.07 21.84
CA GLU A 8 13.94 22.36 23.14
C GLU A 8 13.05 23.03 24.18
N GLN A 9 13.05 24.35 24.26
CA GLN A 9 12.21 25.09 25.21
C GLN A 9 10.71 24.94 24.89
N ARG A 10 10.35 24.94 23.62
CA ARG A 10 8.96 24.72 23.18
C ARG A 10 8.51 23.28 23.38
N LYS A 11 9.41 22.30 23.18
CA LYS A 11 9.19 20.88 23.48
C LYS A 11 8.91 20.67 24.98
N GLU A 12 9.71 21.27 25.86
CA GLU A 12 9.49 21.20 27.30
C GLU A 12 8.17 21.85 27.73
N GLU A 13 7.81 23.01 27.15
CA GLU A 13 6.53 23.68 27.43
C GLU A 13 5.34 22.81 27.01
N LEU A 14 5.40 22.18 25.84
CA LEU A 14 4.35 21.24 25.37
C LEU A 14 4.23 20.02 26.27
N VAL A 15 5.35 19.40 26.63
CA VAL A 15 5.35 18.24 27.55
C VAL A 15 4.81 18.62 28.93
N LYS A 16 5.12 19.81 29.42
CA LYS A 16 4.61 20.30 30.71
C LYS A 16 3.10 20.55 30.63
N LYS A 17 2.62 21.19 29.56
CA LYS A 17 1.20 21.42 29.30
C LYS A 17 0.44 20.11 29.16
N GLY A 18 1.01 19.14 28.41
CA GLY A 18 0.42 17.82 28.25
C GLY A 18 0.37 17.00 29.54
N LYS A 19 1.36 17.13 30.42
CA LYS A 19 1.34 16.50 31.76
C LYS A 19 0.30 17.09 32.70
N GLU A 20 0.04 18.40 32.60
CA GLU A 20 -0.96 19.09 33.42
C GLU A 20 -2.40 18.80 32.95
N GLN A 21 -2.62 18.67 31.65
CA GLN A 21 -3.94 18.50 31.03
C GLN A 21 -4.27 17.05 30.65
N GLY A 22 -3.27 16.17 30.54
CA GLY A 22 -3.41 14.81 30.07
C GLY A 22 -3.51 14.64 28.55
N PHE A 23 -3.67 15.74 27.82
CA PHE A 23 -3.77 15.76 26.36
C PHE A 23 -3.20 17.06 25.77
N ILE A 24 -2.88 17.05 24.46
CA ILE A 24 -2.46 18.23 23.67
C ILE A 24 -3.31 18.27 22.41
N THR A 25 -3.82 19.45 22.01
CA THR A 25 -4.56 19.61 20.77
C THR A 25 -3.62 19.76 19.56
N TYR A 26 -4.08 19.37 18.36
CA TYR A 26 -3.32 19.59 17.13
C TYR A 26 -3.04 21.08 16.87
N GLU A 27 -3.94 21.96 17.30
CA GLU A 27 -3.77 23.42 17.16
C GLU A 27 -2.69 23.96 18.08
N ASP A 28 -2.65 23.50 19.33
CA ASP A 28 -1.57 23.80 20.27
C ASP A 28 -0.20 23.34 19.76
N LEU A 29 -0.18 22.13 19.18
CA LEU A 29 1.02 21.57 18.59
C LEU A 29 1.45 22.38 17.36
N ALA A 30 0.53 22.71 16.45
CA ALA A 30 0.80 23.53 15.28
C ALA A 30 1.22 24.97 15.66
N ALA A 31 0.60 25.57 16.68
CA ALA A 31 0.94 26.91 17.17
C ALA A 31 2.33 26.96 17.79
N ALA A 32 2.69 25.93 18.57
CA ALA A 32 4.00 25.85 19.20
C ALA A 32 5.14 25.58 18.22
N LEU A 33 4.86 24.84 17.13
CA LEU A 33 5.84 24.47 16.11
C LEU A 33 5.90 25.49 14.94
N LYS A 34 4.99 26.47 14.92
CA LYS A 34 4.93 27.50 13.86
C LYS A 34 6.22 28.30 13.79
N GLY A 35 6.88 28.25 12.62
CA GLY A 35 8.13 29.00 12.35
C GLY A 35 9.43 28.28 12.71
N LEU A 36 9.37 26.97 12.96
CA LEU A 36 10.54 26.10 13.05
C LEU A 36 10.57 25.20 11.80
N ASP A 37 11.70 25.17 11.09
CA ASP A 37 11.97 24.16 10.07
C ASP A 37 12.24 22.82 10.78
N LEU A 38 11.20 21.98 10.86
CA LEU A 38 11.27 20.71 11.56
C LEU A 38 11.47 19.59 10.54
N ASP A 39 12.55 18.83 10.72
CA ASP A 39 12.73 17.55 10.04
C ASP A 39 11.74 16.50 10.58
N ALA A 40 11.37 15.54 9.74
CA ALA A 40 10.45 14.46 10.11
C ALA A 40 10.93 13.68 11.36
N ASP A 41 12.24 13.55 11.53
CA ASP A 41 12.87 12.89 12.68
C ASP A 41 12.58 13.63 13.99
N CYS A 42 12.53 14.98 13.97
CA CYS A 42 12.18 15.78 15.15
C CYS A 42 10.71 15.66 15.55
N LEU A 43 9.82 15.44 14.58
CA LEU A 43 8.41 15.16 14.86
C LEU A 43 8.21 13.76 15.45
N ASP A 44 8.91 12.78 14.94
CA ASP A 44 8.88 11.41 15.46
C ASP A 44 9.44 11.34 16.89
N ASP A 45 10.51 12.08 17.18
CA ASP A 45 11.04 12.23 18.55
C ASP A 45 10.04 12.90 19.50
N LEU A 46 9.30 13.90 19.00
CA LEU A 46 8.28 14.59 19.80
C LEU A 46 7.09 13.65 20.10
N TYR A 47 6.65 12.88 19.11
CA TYR A 47 5.59 11.86 19.27
C TYR A 47 6.03 10.74 20.24
N ASN A 48 7.28 10.32 20.19
CA ASN A 48 7.83 9.33 21.12
C ASN A 48 7.81 9.85 22.57
N VAL A 49 8.21 11.12 22.77
CA VAL A 49 8.21 11.76 24.09
C VAL A 49 6.78 11.94 24.63
N PHE A 50 5.79 12.22 23.78
CA PHE A 50 4.38 12.29 24.20
C PHE A 50 3.86 10.91 24.60
N ASN A 51 4.19 9.86 23.85
CA ASN A 51 3.84 8.48 24.17
C ASN A 51 4.48 8.00 25.48
N GLU A 52 5.77 8.32 25.70
CA GLU A 52 6.47 7.98 26.96
C GLU A 52 5.86 8.67 28.19
N ASN A 53 5.28 9.86 28.01
CA ASN A 53 4.64 10.58 29.10
C ASN A 53 3.12 10.40 29.19
N ASN A 54 2.54 9.45 28.42
CA ASN A 54 1.09 9.16 28.36
C ASN A 54 0.23 10.41 28.01
N ILE A 55 0.72 11.27 27.13
CA ILE A 55 0.02 12.48 26.67
C ILE A 55 -0.73 12.14 25.39
N ALA A 56 -2.06 12.23 25.40
CA ALA A 56 -2.89 12.02 24.21
C ALA A 56 -2.91 13.26 23.31
N ILE A 57 -2.86 13.08 21.98
CA ILE A 57 -3.04 14.18 21.01
C ILE A 57 -4.48 14.12 20.51
N VAL A 58 -5.26 15.18 20.75
CA VAL A 58 -6.70 15.26 20.46
C VAL A 58 -6.96 16.41 19.48
N SER A 59 -7.95 16.27 18.58
CA SER A 59 -8.45 17.37 17.73
C SER A 59 -9.57 18.11 18.45
N GLU A 60 -9.67 19.46 18.30
CA GLU A 60 -10.71 20.26 18.95
C GLU A 60 -12.15 19.92 18.51
N GLU A 61 -12.35 19.13 17.47
CA GLU A 61 -13.66 18.65 17.04
C GLU A 61 -14.23 17.51 17.90
N ASP A 62 -13.45 16.99 18.88
CA ASP A 62 -13.84 15.85 19.74
C ASP A 62 -14.30 16.25 21.15
N ASP A 63 -14.46 17.53 21.47
CA ASP A 63 -14.96 18.01 22.77
C ASP A 63 -16.52 18.02 22.82
N SER A 64 -17.15 16.86 22.64
CA SER A 64 -18.45 16.60 23.21
C SER A 64 -18.62 15.15 23.59
N GLU A 65 -18.46 14.94 24.89
CA GLU A 65 -18.94 13.81 25.70
C GLU A 65 -18.49 12.38 25.41
N SER A 66 -17.89 11.83 26.45
CA SER A 66 -17.72 10.43 26.81
C SER A 66 -16.65 9.62 26.07
N GLY A 67 -15.68 9.25 26.88
CA GLY A 67 -14.72 8.21 26.59
C GLY A 67 -15.37 6.90 26.15
N GLY A 68 -14.75 6.31 25.10
CA GLY A 68 -15.10 4.97 24.63
C GLY A 68 -16.35 4.97 23.75
N ASP A 69 -16.14 5.03 22.47
CA ASP A 69 -17.07 4.49 21.47
C ASP A 69 -17.40 5.40 20.27
N LYS A 70 -16.37 5.94 19.61
CA LYS A 70 -16.56 6.50 18.26
C LYS A 70 -15.52 5.99 17.26
N LEU A 71 -15.39 4.65 17.18
CA LEU A 71 -15.08 3.93 15.95
C LEU A 71 -16.42 3.64 15.22
N LEU A 72 -17.34 4.61 15.25
CA LEU A 72 -18.51 4.55 14.40
C LEU A 72 -18.04 4.86 12.98
N LEU A 73 -17.97 3.78 12.18
CA LEU A 73 -18.10 3.86 10.74
C LEU A 73 -19.17 4.88 10.44
N ASP A 74 -18.81 6.07 9.97
CA ASP A 74 -19.77 7.02 9.44
C ASP A 74 -20.35 6.36 8.18
N ASP A 75 -21.46 5.64 8.40
CA ASP A 75 -22.17 4.80 7.43
C ASP A 75 -22.74 5.65 6.27
N SER A 76 -22.76 6.98 6.45
CA SER A 76 -23.39 7.91 5.52
C SER A 76 -22.55 8.22 4.27
N THR A 77 -21.23 8.06 4.33
CA THR A 77 -20.36 8.36 3.18
C THR A 77 -20.02 7.14 2.32
N LEU A 78 -20.11 5.92 2.90
CA LEU A 78 -19.85 4.67 2.17
C LEU A 78 -21.12 4.05 1.57
N THR A 79 -22.32 4.51 2.00
CA THR A 79 -23.59 3.83 1.67
C THR A 79 -24.44 4.53 0.63
N LYS A 80 -24.03 5.70 0.11
CA LYS A 80 -24.90 6.47 -0.82
C LYS A 80 -25.09 5.86 -2.20
N ASP A 81 -24.18 4.95 -2.65
CA ASP A 81 -24.25 4.35 -3.99
C ASP A 81 -24.23 2.81 -4.01
N LEU A 82 -24.31 2.13 -2.86
CA LEU A 82 -24.20 0.67 -2.82
C LEU A 82 -25.58 0.00 -2.84
N THR A 83 -25.79 -0.85 -3.82
CA THR A 83 -26.99 -1.70 -3.95
C THR A 83 -27.14 -2.67 -2.76
N ILE A 84 -28.37 -3.15 -2.53
CA ILE A 84 -28.75 -4.00 -1.37
C ILE A 84 -27.91 -5.30 -1.27
N ASN A 85 -27.28 -5.75 -2.36
CA ASN A 85 -26.48 -6.98 -2.46
C ASN A 85 -24.97 -6.74 -2.48
N ASP A 86 -24.48 -5.61 -1.98
CA ASP A 86 -23.04 -5.36 -1.93
C ASP A 86 -22.36 -6.25 -0.87
N PRO A 87 -21.40 -7.11 -1.27
CA PRO A 87 -20.68 -7.98 -0.36
C PRO A 87 -19.91 -7.21 0.72
N VAL A 88 -19.48 -5.97 0.45
CA VAL A 88 -18.83 -5.09 1.44
C VAL A 88 -19.80 -4.79 2.57
N ARG A 89 -21.02 -4.38 2.23
CA ARG A 89 -22.05 -4.04 3.22
C ARG A 89 -22.48 -5.25 4.06
N MET A 90 -22.58 -6.42 3.44
CA MET A 90 -22.89 -7.66 4.17
C MET A 90 -21.80 -7.96 5.20
N TYR A 91 -20.53 -7.91 4.81
CA TYR A 91 -19.40 -8.12 5.71
C TYR A 91 -19.38 -7.10 6.85
N LEU A 92 -19.56 -5.82 6.57
CA LEU A 92 -19.58 -4.76 7.59
C LEU A 92 -20.72 -4.94 8.59
N LYS A 93 -21.89 -5.38 8.13
CA LYS A 93 -23.04 -5.69 8.99
C LYS A 93 -22.74 -6.87 9.92
N GLU A 94 -22.09 -7.90 9.41
CA GLU A 94 -21.75 -9.12 10.17
C GLU A 94 -20.74 -8.82 11.29
N ILE A 95 -19.63 -8.15 10.97
CA ILE A 95 -18.64 -7.76 11.99
C ILE A 95 -19.18 -6.75 13.01
N GLY A 96 -20.19 -5.94 12.62
CA GLY A 96 -20.84 -4.97 13.49
C GLY A 96 -21.64 -5.59 14.64
N GLN A 97 -22.05 -6.87 14.52
CA GLN A 97 -22.81 -7.59 15.53
C GLN A 97 -21.94 -8.08 16.71
N ILE A 98 -20.62 -8.16 16.49
CA ILE A 98 -19.67 -8.67 17.47
C ILE A 98 -19.40 -7.58 18.53
N LYS A 99 -19.48 -7.94 19.81
CA LYS A 99 -19.21 -7.01 20.92
C LYS A 99 -17.72 -6.69 21.01
N LEU A 100 -17.43 -5.44 21.35
CA LEU A 100 -16.07 -5.02 21.67
C LEU A 100 -15.65 -5.59 23.02
N LEU A 101 -14.38 -5.97 23.14
CA LEU A 101 -13.81 -6.49 24.38
C LEU A 101 -13.35 -5.35 25.29
N THR A 102 -13.47 -5.55 26.58
CA THR A 102 -12.85 -4.71 27.60
C THR A 102 -11.38 -5.09 27.79
N LEU A 103 -10.58 -4.23 28.41
CA LEU A 103 -9.15 -4.49 28.66
C LEU A 103 -8.94 -5.76 29.50
N GLU A 104 -9.84 -6.02 30.47
CA GLU A 104 -9.79 -7.20 31.31
C GLU A 104 -10.10 -8.48 30.54
N GLU A 105 -11.07 -8.42 29.63
CA GLU A 105 -11.41 -9.54 28.75
C GLU A 105 -10.30 -9.83 27.72
N GLU A 106 -9.66 -8.79 27.16
CA GLU A 106 -8.49 -8.94 26.29
C GLU A 106 -7.35 -9.68 27.02
N ALA A 107 -7.07 -9.31 28.27
CA ALA A 107 -6.03 -9.95 29.08
C ALA A 107 -6.38 -11.41 29.39
N ALA A 108 -7.62 -11.69 29.80
CA ALA A 108 -8.07 -13.04 30.09
C ALA A 108 -8.03 -13.96 28.87
N LEU A 109 -8.43 -13.44 27.69
CA LEU A 109 -8.33 -14.19 26.43
C LEU A 109 -6.88 -14.45 26.04
N ALA A 110 -6.00 -13.49 26.23
CA ALA A 110 -4.60 -13.66 25.91
C ALA A 110 -3.91 -14.70 26.80
N ASP A 111 -4.24 -14.79 28.08
CA ASP A 111 -3.77 -15.86 28.96
C ASP A 111 -4.25 -17.26 28.48
N ARG A 112 -5.50 -17.37 28.02
CA ARG A 112 -6.03 -18.60 27.41
C ARG A 112 -5.32 -18.95 26.10
N ILE A 113 -4.96 -17.95 25.28
CA ILE A 113 -4.19 -18.15 24.05
C ILE A 113 -2.80 -18.72 24.33
N VAL A 114 -2.12 -18.22 25.37
CA VAL A 114 -0.83 -18.76 25.84
C VAL A 114 -0.98 -20.21 26.31
N ALA A 115 -2.12 -20.56 26.93
CA ALA A 115 -2.45 -21.93 27.31
C ALA A 115 -2.77 -22.86 26.12
N GLY A 116 -2.87 -22.30 24.88
CA GLY A 116 -3.08 -23.07 23.65
C GLY A 116 -4.54 -23.23 23.26
N ASP A 117 -5.46 -22.41 23.77
CA ASP A 117 -6.90 -22.48 23.45
C ASP A 117 -7.17 -21.82 22.07
N PRO A 118 -7.61 -22.61 21.06
CA PRO A 118 -7.91 -22.06 19.72
C PRO A 118 -9.18 -21.21 19.71
N GLU A 119 -10.13 -21.46 20.59
CA GLU A 119 -11.39 -20.71 20.65
C GLU A 119 -11.14 -19.27 21.13
N ALA A 120 -10.25 -19.10 22.11
CA ALA A 120 -9.84 -17.79 22.57
C ALA A 120 -9.18 -16.94 21.46
N LYS A 121 -8.41 -17.57 20.56
CA LYS A 121 -7.83 -16.89 19.39
C LYS A 121 -8.90 -16.36 18.44
N ASN A 122 -9.92 -17.16 18.17
CA ASN A 122 -11.01 -16.76 17.28
C ASN A 122 -11.80 -15.60 17.89
N ILE A 123 -12.16 -15.67 19.16
CA ILE A 123 -12.89 -14.60 19.86
C ILE A 123 -12.11 -13.29 19.84
N LEU A 124 -10.81 -13.31 20.13
CA LEU A 124 -9.97 -12.12 20.11
C LEU A 124 -9.84 -11.55 18.69
N ALA A 125 -9.71 -12.40 17.67
CA ALA A 125 -9.65 -11.96 16.27
C ALA A 125 -10.98 -11.34 15.82
N GLU A 126 -12.11 -12.01 16.05
CA GLU A 126 -13.45 -11.55 15.67
C GLU A 126 -13.79 -10.19 16.28
N ALA A 127 -13.51 -9.98 17.56
CA ALA A 127 -13.76 -8.71 18.25
C ALA A 127 -12.93 -7.54 17.67
N ASN A 128 -11.83 -7.84 16.96
CA ASN A 128 -10.91 -6.83 16.39
C ASN A 128 -11.02 -6.67 14.85
N LEU A 129 -11.97 -7.33 14.18
CA LEU A 129 -12.18 -7.16 12.74
C LEU A 129 -12.51 -5.72 12.35
N ARG A 130 -13.26 -5.00 13.21
CA ARG A 130 -13.58 -3.57 13.01
C ARG A 130 -12.32 -2.70 12.96
N LEU A 131 -11.29 -3.02 13.74
CA LEU A 131 -9.99 -2.33 13.71
C LEU A 131 -9.32 -2.50 12.34
N VAL A 132 -9.36 -3.71 11.76
CA VAL A 132 -8.81 -3.97 10.42
C VAL A 132 -9.47 -3.09 9.37
N VAL A 133 -10.81 -3.00 9.38
CA VAL A 133 -11.58 -2.17 8.44
C VAL A 133 -11.19 -0.70 8.55
N SER A 134 -11.06 -0.17 9.77
CA SER A 134 -10.67 1.23 10.00
C SER A 134 -9.27 1.56 9.44
N ILE A 135 -8.36 0.59 9.49
CA ILE A 135 -7.01 0.73 8.92
C ILE A 135 -7.04 0.57 7.40
N ALA A 136 -7.74 -0.45 6.88
CA ALA A 136 -7.84 -0.75 5.44
C ALA A 136 -8.47 0.40 4.65
N LYS A 137 -9.45 1.12 5.22
CA LYS A 137 -10.11 2.30 4.62
C LYS A 137 -9.10 3.35 4.13
N ARG A 138 -7.97 3.52 4.83
CA ARG A 138 -6.92 4.49 4.45
C ARG A 138 -6.09 4.08 3.23
N TYR A 139 -6.22 2.84 2.77
CA TYR A 139 -5.47 2.27 1.65
C TYR A 139 -6.33 2.04 0.41
N VAL A 140 -7.61 2.43 0.43
CA VAL A 140 -8.50 2.36 -0.73
C VAL A 140 -7.95 3.22 -1.88
N GLY A 141 -8.15 2.77 -3.12
CA GLY A 141 -7.67 3.47 -4.33
C GLY A 141 -6.20 3.23 -4.67
N ARG A 142 -5.52 2.26 -4.01
CA ARG A 142 -4.11 1.95 -4.27
C ARG A 142 -3.90 0.70 -5.14
N GLY A 143 -4.86 0.37 -6.00
CA GLY A 143 -4.76 -0.74 -6.96
C GLY A 143 -5.25 -2.09 -6.44
N MET A 144 -5.88 -2.14 -5.24
CA MET A 144 -6.54 -3.34 -4.70
C MET A 144 -7.98 -3.03 -4.31
N LEU A 145 -8.85 -4.03 -4.42
CA LEU A 145 -10.24 -3.94 -3.96
C LEU A 145 -10.29 -3.81 -2.43
N PHE A 146 -11.30 -3.11 -1.92
CA PHE A 146 -11.42 -2.86 -0.48
C PHE A 146 -11.55 -4.15 0.35
N LEU A 147 -12.30 -5.14 -0.14
CA LEU A 147 -12.42 -6.45 0.52
C LEU A 147 -11.09 -7.20 0.56
N ASP A 148 -10.29 -7.12 -0.50
CA ASP A 148 -8.98 -7.77 -0.53
C ASP A 148 -8.02 -7.11 0.48
N LEU A 149 -8.06 -5.77 0.60
CA LEU A 149 -7.30 -5.06 1.63
C LEU A 149 -7.70 -5.47 3.04
N ILE A 150 -9.00 -5.68 3.28
CA ILE A 150 -9.51 -6.18 4.57
C ILE A 150 -8.99 -7.60 4.83
N GLN A 151 -9.06 -8.51 3.85
CA GLN A 151 -8.62 -9.89 4.04
C GLN A 151 -7.10 -9.99 4.29
N GLU A 152 -6.30 -9.24 3.57
CA GLU A 152 -4.85 -9.15 3.86
C GLU A 152 -4.58 -8.55 5.24
N GLY A 153 -5.38 -7.55 5.64
CA GLY A 153 -5.36 -7.00 7.00
C GLY A 153 -5.75 -8.03 8.07
N ASN A 154 -6.75 -8.89 7.79
CA ASN A 154 -7.16 -9.97 8.68
C ASN A 154 -6.04 -11.02 8.86
N ILE A 155 -5.29 -11.33 7.78
CA ILE A 155 -4.10 -12.19 7.89
C ILE A 155 -3.05 -11.55 8.81
N GLY A 156 -2.88 -10.22 8.73
CA GLY A 156 -2.03 -9.46 9.66
C GLY A 156 -2.53 -9.54 11.11
N LEU A 157 -3.83 -9.38 11.32
CA LEU A 157 -4.47 -9.50 12.63
C LEU A 157 -4.26 -10.88 13.25
N MET A 158 -4.44 -11.96 12.49
CA MET A 158 -4.22 -13.32 12.98
C MET A 158 -2.78 -13.52 13.44
N LYS A 159 -1.79 -13.00 12.70
CA LYS A 159 -0.37 -13.01 13.11
C LYS A 159 -0.14 -12.21 14.38
N ALA A 160 -0.87 -11.11 14.58
CA ALA A 160 -0.80 -10.33 15.81
C ALA A 160 -1.36 -11.11 17.01
N VAL A 161 -2.50 -11.78 16.85
CA VAL A 161 -3.11 -12.65 17.88
C VAL A 161 -2.15 -13.75 18.31
N ASP A 162 -1.49 -14.41 17.35
CA ASP A 162 -0.53 -15.50 17.64
C ASP A 162 0.71 -15.04 18.43
N LYS A 163 1.11 -13.77 18.29
CA LYS A 163 2.35 -13.23 18.87
C LYS A 163 2.13 -12.23 19.99
N PHE A 164 0.87 -12.00 20.38
CA PHE A 164 0.56 -11.04 21.41
C PHE A 164 1.01 -11.53 22.80
N ASP A 165 1.65 -10.63 23.55
CA ASP A 165 2.19 -10.88 24.89
C ASP A 165 1.63 -9.84 25.87
N VAL A 166 0.75 -10.30 26.76
CA VAL A 166 0.09 -9.47 27.78
C VAL A 166 1.08 -8.90 28.79
N THR A 167 2.20 -9.61 29.05
CA THR A 167 3.16 -9.23 30.11
C THR A 167 3.78 -7.85 29.86
N LYS A 168 3.72 -7.36 28.63
CA LYS A 168 4.25 -6.03 28.21
C LYS A 168 3.34 -4.86 28.59
N GLY A 169 2.12 -5.09 29.05
CA GLY A 169 1.21 -4.06 29.55
C GLY A 169 0.59 -3.12 28.49
N TYR A 170 0.77 -3.40 27.19
CA TYR A 170 0.17 -2.62 26.11
C TYR A 170 -1.18 -3.20 25.67
N LYS A 171 -2.08 -2.33 25.17
CA LYS A 171 -3.33 -2.76 24.55
C LYS A 171 -3.06 -3.60 23.30
N PHE A 172 -3.88 -4.62 23.07
CA PHE A 172 -3.81 -5.45 21.87
C PHE A 172 -3.89 -4.62 20.59
N SER A 173 -4.78 -3.62 20.52
CA SER A 173 -4.97 -2.76 19.35
C SER A 173 -3.70 -2.02 18.91
N THR A 174 -2.85 -1.60 19.85
CA THR A 174 -1.58 -0.93 19.56
C THR A 174 -0.62 -1.87 18.81
N TYR A 175 -0.51 -3.10 19.29
CA TYR A 175 0.34 -4.12 18.66
C TYR A 175 -0.24 -4.62 17.33
N ALA A 176 -1.54 -4.90 17.28
CA ALA A 176 -2.23 -5.38 16.09
C ALA A 176 -2.16 -4.37 14.93
N THR A 177 -2.26 -3.07 15.21
CA THR A 177 -2.19 -2.01 14.19
C THR A 177 -0.91 -2.10 13.36
N TRP A 178 0.23 -2.43 13.98
CA TRP A 178 1.49 -2.59 13.25
C TRP A 178 1.44 -3.78 12.28
N TRP A 179 0.96 -4.94 12.75
CA TRP A 179 0.87 -6.14 11.92
C TRP A 179 -0.14 -6.00 10.78
N ILE A 180 -1.29 -5.39 11.06
CA ILE A 180 -2.33 -5.11 10.06
C ILE A 180 -1.78 -4.19 8.98
N ARG A 181 -1.16 -3.07 9.38
CA ARG A 181 -0.54 -2.12 8.44
C ARG A 181 0.54 -2.78 7.60
N GLN A 182 1.41 -3.54 8.22
CA GLN A 182 2.50 -4.26 7.53
C GLN A 182 1.94 -5.25 6.49
N ALA A 183 0.91 -6.02 6.85
CA ALA A 183 0.28 -6.98 5.94
C ALA A 183 -0.36 -6.26 4.73
N ILE A 184 -1.16 -5.22 4.97
CA ILE A 184 -1.80 -4.44 3.91
C ILE A 184 -0.76 -3.79 2.98
N THR A 185 0.25 -3.13 3.55
CA THR A 185 1.27 -2.44 2.74
C THR A 185 2.07 -3.43 1.89
N ARG A 186 2.39 -4.59 2.44
CA ARG A 186 3.08 -5.65 1.73
C ARG A 186 2.21 -6.25 0.61
N ALA A 187 0.93 -6.50 0.89
CA ALA A 187 -0.01 -7.02 -0.11
C ALA A 187 -0.17 -6.04 -1.29
N ILE A 188 -0.29 -4.73 -1.02
CA ILE A 188 -0.32 -3.70 -2.07
C ILE A 188 0.94 -3.76 -2.93
N ALA A 189 2.13 -3.86 -2.31
CA ALA A 189 3.38 -3.93 -3.06
C ALA A 189 3.49 -5.18 -3.94
N ASP A 190 2.96 -6.32 -3.46
CA ASP A 190 3.06 -7.62 -4.14
C ASP A 190 1.97 -7.87 -5.18
N GLN A 191 0.76 -7.30 -5.03
CA GLN A 191 -0.44 -7.70 -5.78
C GLN A 191 -1.14 -6.56 -6.53
N ALA A 192 -0.91 -5.29 -6.18
CA ALA A 192 -1.67 -4.17 -6.75
C ALA A 192 -1.37 -3.90 -8.23
N ARG A 193 -0.22 -4.35 -8.76
CA ARG A 193 0.21 -4.10 -10.14
C ARG A 193 -0.04 -5.32 -11.03
N THR A 194 -0.52 -5.10 -12.25
CA THR A 194 -0.67 -6.15 -13.28
C THR A 194 0.66 -6.86 -13.57
N ILE A 195 1.75 -6.09 -13.66
CA ILE A 195 3.10 -6.63 -13.76
C ILE A 195 3.75 -6.45 -12.39
N ARG A 196 4.00 -7.58 -11.72
CA ARG A 196 4.56 -7.58 -10.36
C ARG A 196 5.95 -6.96 -10.31
N VAL A 197 6.13 -6.04 -9.38
CA VAL A 197 7.41 -5.38 -9.09
C VAL A 197 7.89 -5.81 -7.69
N PRO A 198 9.18 -6.12 -7.50
CA PRO A 198 9.71 -6.47 -6.17
C PRO A 198 9.48 -5.36 -5.14
N VAL A 199 9.22 -5.74 -3.86
CA VAL A 199 8.87 -4.80 -2.77
C VAL A 199 9.88 -3.67 -2.62
N HIS A 200 11.19 -3.97 -2.65
CA HIS A 200 12.24 -2.95 -2.53
C HIS A 200 12.20 -1.90 -3.65
N MET A 201 11.74 -2.27 -4.86
CA MET A 201 11.56 -1.32 -5.96
C MET A 201 10.32 -0.46 -5.74
N VAL A 202 9.23 -1.03 -5.23
CA VAL A 202 8.02 -0.27 -4.85
C VAL A 202 8.36 0.76 -3.76
N GLU A 203 9.16 0.39 -2.76
CA GLU A 203 9.66 1.30 -1.74
C GLU A 203 10.51 2.43 -2.34
N THR A 204 11.37 2.10 -3.31
CA THR A 204 12.19 3.08 -4.02
C THR A 204 11.33 4.05 -4.84
N ILE A 205 10.31 3.55 -5.56
CA ILE A 205 9.34 4.37 -6.30
C ILE A 205 8.59 5.32 -5.35
N ASN A 206 8.12 4.80 -4.21
CA ASN A 206 7.42 5.61 -3.20
C ASN A 206 8.35 6.68 -2.58
N LYS A 207 9.62 6.35 -2.35
CA LYS A 207 10.63 7.30 -1.89
C LYS A 207 10.88 8.38 -2.94
N LEU A 208 11.02 8.01 -4.22
CA LEU A 208 11.17 8.97 -5.33
C LEU A 208 9.98 9.92 -5.41
N ALA A 209 8.75 9.40 -5.36
CA ALA A 209 7.54 10.22 -5.40
C ALA A 209 7.44 11.19 -4.20
N ARG A 210 7.89 10.78 -3.01
CA ARG A 210 7.94 11.64 -1.83
C ARG A 210 8.97 12.76 -2.00
N VAL A 211 10.18 12.42 -2.44
CA VAL A 211 11.26 13.39 -2.68
C VAL A 211 10.86 14.38 -3.78
N GLN A 212 10.21 13.91 -4.86
CA GLN A 212 9.70 14.75 -5.93
C GLN A 212 8.70 15.78 -5.40
N ARG A 213 7.72 15.35 -4.59
CA ARG A 213 6.74 16.28 -3.98
C ARG A 213 7.42 17.31 -3.07
N GLN A 214 8.38 16.87 -2.25
CA GLN A 214 9.12 17.77 -1.38
C GLN A 214 9.89 18.83 -2.17
N LEU A 215 10.64 18.42 -3.21
CA LEU A 215 11.38 19.34 -4.05
C LEU A 215 10.46 20.28 -4.85
N THR A 216 9.29 19.79 -5.30
CA THR A 216 8.29 20.63 -5.97
C THR A 216 7.80 21.74 -5.05
N LEU A 217 7.58 21.45 -3.78
CA LEU A 217 7.21 22.45 -2.78
C LEU A 217 8.36 23.43 -2.47
N GLU A 218 9.61 22.95 -2.38
CA GLU A 218 10.79 23.78 -2.11
C GLU A 218 11.11 24.70 -3.30
N LEU A 219 10.98 24.20 -4.54
CA LEU A 219 11.37 24.92 -5.76
C LEU A 219 10.21 25.67 -6.44
N ASN A 220 8.95 25.42 -6.05
CA ASN A 220 7.74 25.89 -6.74
C ASN A 220 7.68 25.55 -8.23
N ARG A 221 8.38 24.47 -8.67
CA ARG A 221 8.38 23.89 -10.01
C ARG A 221 8.69 22.40 -9.95
N GLU A 222 8.46 21.69 -11.03
CA GLU A 222 8.92 20.31 -11.14
C GLU A 222 10.45 20.22 -11.04
N PRO A 223 10.99 19.31 -10.19
CA PRO A 223 12.42 19.11 -10.04
C PRO A 223 13.01 18.41 -11.29
N SER A 224 14.24 18.77 -11.67
CA SER A 224 14.97 18.07 -12.72
C SER A 224 15.47 16.68 -12.26
N GLU A 225 15.75 15.78 -13.21
CA GLU A 225 16.31 14.47 -12.91
C GLU A 225 17.63 14.55 -12.12
N GLU A 226 18.44 15.59 -12.35
CA GLU A 226 19.70 15.83 -11.65
C GLU A 226 19.47 16.25 -10.20
N GLU A 227 18.46 17.07 -9.93
CA GLU A 227 18.09 17.51 -8.57
C GLU A 227 17.56 16.35 -7.75
N LEU A 228 16.72 15.50 -8.37
CA LEU A 228 16.23 14.25 -7.77
C LEU A 228 17.39 13.28 -7.46
N ALA A 229 18.31 13.10 -8.42
CA ALA A 229 19.46 12.23 -8.26
C ALA A 229 20.36 12.69 -7.08
N LYS A 230 20.58 13.99 -6.93
CA LYS A 230 21.32 14.57 -5.80
C LYS A 230 20.62 14.33 -4.46
N LYS A 231 19.29 14.59 -4.38
CA LYS A 231 18.53 14.42 -3.13
C LYS A 231 18.41 12.94 -2.72
N MET A 232 18.30 12.03 -3.70
CA MET A 232 18.23 10.57 -3.47
C MET A 232 19.61 9.91 -3.33
N ASN A 233 20.71 10.63 -3.59
CA ASN A 233 22.07 10.11 -3.60
C ASN A 233 22.25 8.91 -4.57
N THR A 234 21.74 9.06 -5.80
CA THR A 234 21.75 8.04 -6.86
C THR A 234 22.19 8.65 -8.19
N SER A 235 22.47 7.82 -9.21
CA SER A 235 22.75 8.30 -10.55
C SER A 235 21.47 8.72 -11.31
N VAL A 236 21.60 9.63 -12.26
CA VAL A 236 20.50 10.08 -13.12
C VAL A 236 19.92 8.92 -13.93
N ASP A 237 20.76 8.03 -14.45
CA ASP A 237 20.31 6.86 -15.22
C ASP A 237 19.42 5.93 -14.39
N LYS A 238 19.74 5.77 -13.09
CA LYS A 238 18.90 4.99 -12.18
C LYS A 238 17.54 5.65 -11.91
N ILE A 239 17.48 6.98 -11.86
CA ILE A 239 16.19 7.70 -11.76
C ILE A 239 15.33 7.44 -12.99
N ARG A 240 15.92 7.49 -14.20
CA ARG A 240 15.21 7.18 -15.46
C ARG A 240 14.71 5.73 -15.49
N GLU A 241 15.50 4.79 -15.00
CA GLU A 241 15.10 3.38 -14.89
C GLU A 241 13.91 3.22 -13.93
N ILE A 242 13.94 3.88 -12.77
CA ILE A 242 12.84 3.86 -11.79
C ILE A 242 11.57 4.45 -12.42
N TYR A 243 11.64 5.54 -13.17
CA TYR A 243 10.49 6.10 -13.89
C TYR A 243 9.91 5.13 -14.91
N LYS A 244 10.75 4.41 -15.67
CA LYS A 244 10.29 3.37 -16.61
C LYS A 244 9.54 2.25 -15.92
N ILE A 245 10.04 1.76 -14.77
CA ILE A 245 9.43 0.69 -14.00
C ILE A 245 8.14 1.16 -13.30
N SER A 246 8.06 2.46 -12.99
CA SER A 246 6.90 3.05 -12.32
C SER A 246 5.65 3.16 -13.20
N GLN A 247 5.80 3.11 -14.53
CA GLN A 247 4.68 3.22 -15.44
C GLN A 247 3.73 2.03 -15.34
N ASP A 248 2.43 2.31 -15.37
CA ASP A 248 1.41 1.28 -15.44
C ASP A 248 1.10 0.92 -16.90
N PRO A 249 0.76 -0.35 -17.20
CA PRO A 249 0.37 -0.75 -18.55
C PRO A 249 -0.96 -0.09 -18.96
N VAL A 250 -1.06 0.27 -20.24
CA VAL A 250 -2.27 0.82 -20.84
C VAL A 250 -3.15 -0.33 -21.33
N SER A 251 -4.48 -0.22 -21.16
CA SER A 251 -5.44 -1.21 -21.66
C SER A 251 -5.48 -1.20 -23.20
N LEU A 252 -5.52 -2.38 -23.80
CA LEU A 252 -5.72 -2.52 -25.25
C LEU A 252 -7.14 -2.13 -25.70
N GLU A 253 -8.10 -2.15 -24.77
CA GLU A 253 -9.50 -1.74 -25.01
C GLU A 253 -9.71 -0.22 -24.84
N THR A 254 -8.63 0.55 -24.69
CA THR A 254 -8.73 2.01 -24.63
C THR A 254 -9.24 2.54 -25.98
N PRO A 255 -10.38 3.26 -26.02
CA PRO A 255 -10.92 3.80 -27.26
C PRO A 255 -9.99 4.87 -27.86
N ILE A 256 -9.87 4.91 -29.17
CA ILE A 256 -9.08 5.90 -29.91
C ILE A 256 -10.03 6.69 -30.82
N GLY A 257 -10.09 8.00 -30.65
CA GLY A 257 -10.96 8.89 -31.40
C GLY A 257 -12.25 9.27 -30.65
N GLU A 258 -13.18 9.93 -31.37
CA GLU A 258 -14.46 10.37 -30.82
C GLU A 258 -15.58 9.32 -30.96
N GLU A 259 -15.36 8.28 -31.78
CA GLU A 259 -16.29 7.18 -32.01
C GLU A 259 -15.75 5.92 -31.31
N ASP A 260 -16.61 5.23 -30.55
CA ASP A 260 -16.26 4.05 -29.73
C ASP A 260 -15.88 2.78 -30.54
N ASP A 261 -15.78 2.89 -31.88
CA ASP A 261 -15.60 1.75 -32.79
C ASP A 261 -14.13 1.30 -32.91
N SER A 262 -13.13 2.08 -32.44
CA SER A 262 -11.71 1.77 -32.59
C SER A 262 -11.01 1.72 -31.24
N HIS A 263 -10.30 0.62 -31.00
CA HIS A 263 -9.51 0.40 -29.78
C HIS A 263 -8.02 0.39 -30.07
N LEU A 264 -7.21 0.68 -29.05
CA LEU A 264 -5.73 0.67 -29.16
C LEU A 264 -5.20 -0.67 -29.70
N GLY A 265 -5.85 -1.79 -29.34
CA GLY A 265 -5.50 -3.13 -29.79
C GLY A 265 -5.56 -3.32 -31.30
N ASP A 266 -6.44 -2.60 -32.00
CA ASP A 266 -6.62 -2.74 -33.45
C ASP A 266 -5.44 -2.16 -34.26
N PHE A 267 -4.65 -1.28 -33.65
CA PHE A 267 -3.49 -0.63 -34.27
C PHE A 267 -2.17 -1.37 -34.02
N ILE A 268 -2.18 -2.39 -33.14
CA ILE A 268 -0.98 -3.14 -32.81
C ILE A 268 -0.78 -4.27 -33.81
N LYS A 269 0.30 -4.20 -34.60
CA LYS A 269 0.66 -5.20 -35.60
C LYS A 269 1.10 -6.50 -34.91
N ASP A 270 0.60 -7.63 -35.41
CA ASP A 270 1.09 -8.95 -35.06
C ASP A 270 2.44 -9.24 -35.75
N GLU A 271 3.51 -9.30 -34.98
CA GLU A 271 4.87 -9.59 -35.45
C GLU A 271 5.22 -11.10 -35.33
N ARG A 272 4.36 -11.93 -34.73
CA ARG A 272 4.65 -13.34 -34.51
C ARG A 272 4.18 -14.23 -35.63
N ASN A 273 3.04 -13.90 -36.23
CA ASN A 273 2.48 -14.65 -37.34
C ASN A 273 3.00 -14.10 -38.64
N LEU A 274 3.40 -14.98 -39.56
CA LEU A 274 3.79 -14.62 -40.90
C LEU A 274 2.58 -14.11 -41.67
N SER A 275 2.80 -13.11 -42.51
CA SER A 275 1.76 -12.68 -43.45
C SER A 275 1.42 -13.81 -44.44
N PRO A 276 0.19 -13.85 -45.03
CA PRO A 276 -0.16 -14.88 -45.99
C PRO A 276 0.82 -14.99 -47.17
N GLU A 277 1.38 -13.84 -47.61
CA GLU A 277 2.38 -13.77 -48.67
C GLU A 277 3.70 -14.42 -48.23
N GLU A 278 4.20 -14.06 -47.05
CA GLU A 278 5.42 -14.66 -46.46
C GLU A 278 5.28 -16.16 -46.23
N PHE A 279 4.08 -16.58 -45.72
CA PHE A 279 3.79 -17.99 -45.54
C PHE A 279 3.82 -18.76 -46.88
N ALA A 280 3.12 -18.26 -47.92
CA ALA A 280 3.12 -18.88 -49.23
C ALA A 280 4.54 -18.94 -49.84
N THR A 281 5.32 -17.86 -49.71
CA THR A 281 6.71 -17.81 -50.19
C THR A 281 7.57 -18.85 -49.45
N ASN A 282 7.42 -18.98 -48.14
CA ASN A 282 8.16 -19.99 -47.37
C ASN A 282 7.78 -21.41 -47.73
N GLU A 283 6.50 -21.70 -48.00
CA GLU A 283 6.06 -23.02 -48.46
C GLU A 283 6.59 -23.36 -49.85
N MET A 284 6.53 -22.40 -50.80
CA MET A 284 7.13 -22.61 -52.15
C MET A 284 8.65 -22.84 -52.04
N LEU A 285 9.36 -22.11 -51.15
CA LEU A 285 10.79 -22.33 -50.93
C LEU A 285 11.08 -23.72 -50.37
N LYS A 286 10.26 -24.21 -49.42
CA LYS A 286 10.39 -25.58 -48.90
C LYS A 286 10.20 -26.65 -49.97
N ASP A 287 9.23 -26.44 -50.88
CA ASP A 287 8.97 -27.35 -51.99
C ASP A 287 10.14 -27.36 -52.99
N GLU A 288 10.69 -26.20 -53.37
CA GLU A 288 11.89 -26.09 -54.20
C GLU A 288 13.09 -26.77 -53.54
N ILE A 289 13.37 -26.50 -52.27
CA ILE A 289 14.46 -27.16 -51.52
C ILE A 289 14.26 -28.68 -51.55
N SER A 290 13.03 -29.14 -51.32
CA SER A 290 12.71 -30.59 -51.34
C SER A 290 12.98 -31.20 -52.72
N GLN A 291 12.64 -30.51 -53.84
CA GLN A 291 12.92 -30.94 -55.18
C GLN A 291 14.43 -31.01 -55.49
N VAL A 292 15.20 -29.99 -55.02
CA VAL A 292 16.66 -29.99 -55.17
C VAL A 292 17.30 -31.12 -54.34
N LEU A 293 16.81 -31.42 -53.14
CA LEU A 293 17.32 -32.50 -52.31
C LEU A 293 17.13 -33.87 -52.95
N LEU A 294 16.05 -34.07 -53.74
CA LEU A 294 15.81 -35.32 -54.49
C LEU A 294 16.83 -35.54 -55.61
N THR A 295 17.60 -34.57 -56.00
CA THR A 295 18.69 -34.72 -57.00
C THR A 295 19.99 -35.28 -56.38
N LEU A 296 20.10 -35.31 -55.05
CA LEU A 296 21.23 -35.85 -54.31
C LEU A 296 21.10 -37.36 -54.11
N THR A 297 22.22 -38.02 -53.73
CA THR A 297 22.15 -39.44 -53.32
C THR A 297 21.43 -39.54 -51.97
N GLU A 298 20.70 -40.66 -51.74
CA GLU A 298 19.90 -40.88 -50.49
C GLU A 298 20.69 -40.64 -49.20
N ARG A 299 22.00 -40.93 -49.22
CA ARG A 299 22.89 -40.72 -48.08
C ARG A 299 23.19 -39.23 -47.87
N GLU A 300 23.40 -38.50 -48.92
CA GLU A 300 23.69 -37.05 -48.90
C GLU A 300 22.44 -36.27 -48.46
N GLU A 301 21.28 -36.59 -49.04
CA GLU A 301 20.00 -36.00 -48.66
C GLU A 301 19.74 -36.19 -47.15
N LYS A 302 19.95 -37.41 -46.64
CA LYS A 302 19.72 -37.71 -45.26
C LYS A 302 20.65 -36.94 -44.30
N VAL A 303 21.92 -36.79 -44.70
CA VAL A 303 22.91 -35.97 -43.93
C VAL A 303 22.52 -34.52 -43.86
N VAL A 304 22.11 -33.94 -45.02
CA VAL A 304 21.70 -32.53 -45.10
C VAL A 304 20.44 -32.26 -44.26
N ARG A 305 19.41 -33.12 -44.37
CA ARG A 305 18.18 -33.02 -43.59
C ARG A 305 18.42 -33.12 -42.07
N LEU A 306 19.32 -34.03 -41.63
CA LEU A 306 19.62 -34.21 -40.21
C LEU A 306 20.46 -33.07 -39.64
N ARG A 307 21.21 -32.34 -40.48
CA ARG A 307 22.09 -31.24 -40.04
C ARG A 307 21.41 -29.89 -40.01
N PHE A 308 20.49 -29.62 -40.95
CA PHE A 308 19.91 -28.29 -41.19
C PHE A 308 18.38 -28.24 -40.96
N GLY A 309 17.74 -29.30 -40.58
CA GLY A 309 16.32 -29.34 -40.31
C GLY A 309 15.56 -30.12 -41.31
#